data_964142678987546a6ab6527985cd3d48
#
_entry.id   964142678987546a6ab6527985cd3d48
#
_cell.length_a   1.000
_cell.length_b   1.000
_cell.length_c   1.000
_cell.angle_alpha   90.00
_cell.angle_beta   90.00
_cell.angle_gamma   90.00
#
_symmetry.space_group_name_H-M   'P 1'
#
loop_
_entity.id
_entity.type
_entity.pdbx_description
1 polymer ?
#
loop_
_entity_poly.entity_id
_entity_poly.type
_entity_poly.pdbx_seq_one_letter_code
_entity_poly.pdbx_strand_id
1 'polypeptide(L)'
;MEYREDLMAKAPSVRKNYIYNLIYQVMTLITPFITTPYISRVLGADGTGVQSYTNSVVQYFAILAALGTASYGQREIARHRDEIKIRSRLFWEIEVLCMATTAACLIIWLFVIGFAREYRPYYVVLTMTLLAVAFDISWFYGGLEQYSLIVLRNTAVKLVGIAMLFLFIREKEDLLLYVALTAATGLLGNVSMWGYLKGQVEKPVLKELRPLRHLKETLV
;
A
#
# COMPACT_ATOMS: atom_id res chain seq x y z
N MET A 1 -8.99 -36.55 9.52
CA MET A 1 -8.47 -36.09 10.80
C MET A 1 -7.07 -35.51 10.64
N GLU A 2 -6.23 -36.12 9.88
CA GLU A 2 -4.84 -35.70 9.55
C GLU A 2 -4.71 -34.32 8.85
N TYR A 3 -5.66 -33.99 7.98
CA TYR A 3 -5.69 -32.68 7.27
C TYR A 3 -5.98 -31.48 8.19
N ARG A 4 -6.53 -31.72 9.38
CA ARG A 4 -6.83 -30.69 10.38
C ARG A 4 -5.64 -30.43 11.30
N GLU A 5 -4.79 -31.42 11.51
CA GLU A 5 -3.57 -31.29 12.31
C GLU A 5 -2.47 -30.53 11.55
N ASP A 6 -2.36 -30.69 10.23
CA ASP A 6 -1.42 -29.93 9.39
C ASP A 6 -1.77 -28.44 9.29
N LEU A 7 -3.04 -28.05 9.40
CA LEU A 7 -3.47 -26.66 9.43
C LEU A 7 -3.24 -26.00 10.81
N MET A 8 -3.24 -26.78 11.90
CA MET A 8 -2.92 -26.28 13.25
C MET A 8 -1.41 -26.24 13.53
N ALA A 9 -0.59 -26.93 12.73
CA ALA A 9 0.84 -27.05 12.94
C ALA A 9 1.66 -25.77 12.65
N LYS A 10 1.03 -24.65 12.24
CA LYS A 10 1.73 -23.37 12.02
C LYS A 10 0.93 -22.15 12.44
N ALA A 11 0.44 -22.13 13.67
CA ALA A 11 0.13 -20.83 14.28
C ALA A 11 1.45 -20.02 14.32
N PRO A 12 1.54 -18.85 13.66
CA PRO A 12 2.77 -18.09 13.62
C PRO A 12 3.17 -17.73 15.05
N SER A 13 4.37 -18.14 15.45
CA SER A 13 4.88 -17.87 16.80
C SER A 13 4.76 -16.37 17.09
N VAL A 14 3.93 -15.98 18.05
CA VAL A 14 3.71 -14.58 18.47
C VAL A 14 5.05 -13.88 18.70
N ARG A 15 6.01 -14.58 19.34
CA ARG A 15 7.37 -14.09 19.58
C ARG A 15 8.11 -13.78 18.26
N LYS A 16 7.99 -14.63 17.25
CA LYS A 16 8.64 -14.43 15.93
C LYS A 16 8.04 -13.23 15.21
N ASN A 17 6.72 -13.11 15.20
CA ASN A 17 6.02 -11.96 14.60
C ASN A 17 6.36 -10.66 15.33
N TYR A 18 6.47 -10.68 16.65
CA TYR A 18 6.89 -9.54 17.44
C TYR A 18 8.31 -9.07 17.07
N ILE A 19 9.26 -9.99 16.95
CA ILE A 19 10.65 -9.67 16.57
C ILE A 19 10.70 -9.07 15.16
N TYR A 20 10.01 -9.65 14.20
CA TYR A 20 9.96 -9.09 12.84
C TYR A 20 9.37 -7.67 12.81
N ASN A 21 8.28 -7.46 13.55
CA ASN A 21 7.67 -6.14 13.66
C ASN A 21 8.62 -5.13 14.34
N LEU A 22 9.32 -5.53 15.37
CA LEU A 22 10.32 -4.70 16.04
C LEU A 22 11.47 -4.31 15.08
N ILE A 23 12.03 -5.27 14.35
CA ILE A 23 13.07 -5.01 13.35
C ILE A 23 12.55 -4.04 12.29
N TYR A 24 11.34 -4.25 11.79
CA TYR A 24 10.74 -3.34 10.80
C TYR A 24 10.54 -1.92 11.36
N GLN A 25 10.07 -1.78 12.60
CA GLN A 25 9.92 -0.48 13.26
C GLN A 25 11.25 0.24 13.41
N VAL A 26 12.28 -0.46 13.88
CA VAL A 26 13.66 0.08 14.00
C VAL A 26 14.17 0.53 12.62
N MET A 27 14.03 -0.28 11.58
CA MET A 27 14.39 0.09 10.21
C MET A 27 13.60 1.31 9.72
N THR A 28 12.32 1.41 10.08
CA THR A 28 11.46 2.55 9.70
C THR A 28 11.93 3.85 10.35
N LEU A 29 12.38 3.79 11.58
CA LEU A 29 12.95 4.94 12.29
C LEU A 29 14.32 5.33 11.74
N ILE A 30 15.21 4.36 11.49
CA ILE A 30 16.60 4.63 11.06
C ILE A 30 16.65 5.10 9.60
N THR A 31 15.78 4.59 8.73
CA THR A 31 15.80 4.91 7.29
C THR A 31 15.84 6.41 7.00
N PRO A 32 14.96 7.27 7.56
CA PRO A 32 14.99 8.71 7.31
C PRO A 32 16.30 9.38 7.74
N PHE A 33 16.94 8.92 8.82
CA PHE A 33 18.22 9.46 9.27
C PHE A 33 19.36 9.23 8.27
N ILE A 34 19.26 8.17 7.47
CA ILE A 34 20.23 7.84 6.43
C ILE A 34 19.84 8.51 5.11
N THR A 35 18.58 8.40 4.72
CA THR A 35 18.13 8.84 3.38
C THR A 35 17.92 10.34 3.29
N THR A 36 17.36 11.00 4.31
CA THR A 36 17.04 12.42 4.27
C THR A 36 18.28 13.30 4.09
N PRO A 37 19.39 13.11 4.85
CA PRO A 37 20.61 13.91 4.62
C PRO A 37 21.20 13.69 3.23
N TYR A 38 21.13 12.48 2.69
CA TYR A 38 21.58 12.18 1.34
C TYR A 38 20.76 12.93 0.30
N ILE A 39 19.43 12.77 0.35
CA ILE A 39 18.48 13.40 -0.57
C ILE A 39 18.65 14.93 -0.53
N SER A 40 18.72 15.52 0.66
CA SER A 40 18.87 16.98 0.82
C SER A 40 20.19 17.50 0.25
N ARG A 41 21.26 16.72 0.29
CA ARG A 41 22.55 17.09 -0.33
C ARG A 41 22.52 16.96 -1.84
N VAL A 42 21.92 15.89 -2.36
CA VAL A 42 21.91 15.60 -3.80
C VAL A 42 20.90 16.49 -4.52
N LEU A 43 19.65 16.50 -4.09
CA LEU A 43 18.57 17.23 -4.75
C LEU A 43 18.50 18.72 -4.34
N GLY A 44 19.13 19.11 -3.24
CA GLY A 44 19.09 20.46 -2.71
C GLY A 44 17.74 20.84 -2.08
N ALA A 45 17.66 22.09 -1.60
CA ALA A 45 16.44 22.60 -0.95
C ALA A 45 15.26 22.69 -1.91
N ASP A 46 15.50 23.17 -3.15
CA ASP A 46 14.45 23.33 -4.15
C ASP A 46 13.87 21.95 -4.57
N GLY A 47 14.74 20.97 -4.84
CA GLY A 47 14.30 19.62 -5.22
C GLY A 47 13.51 18.93 -4.10
N THR A 48 13.97 19.03 -2.85
CA THR A 48 13.23 18.50 -1.70
C THR A 48 11.93 19.24 -1.46
N GLY A 49 11.88 20.55 -1.74
CA GLY A 49 10.66 21.35 -1.68
C GLY A 49 9.62 20.90 -2.70
N VAL A 50 10.02 20.74 -3.96
CA VAL A 50 9.13 20.24 -5.04
C VAL A 50 8.62 18.85 -4.72
N GLN A 51 9.49 17.93 -4.28
CA GLN A 51 9.11 16.57 -3.90
C GLN A 51 8.10 16.56 -2.75
N SER A 52 8.35 17.32 -1.68
CA SER A 52 7.47 17.39 -0.53
C SER A 52 6.12 17.98 -0.88
N TYR A 53 6.08 19.04 -1.68
CA TYR A 53 4.86 19.68 -2.13
C TYR A 53 4.02 18.73 -2.99
N THR A 54 4.61 18.17 -4.04
CA THR A 54 3.89 17.28 -4.97
C THR A 54 3.41 16.00 -4.30
N ASN A 55 4.23 15.45 -3.40
CA ASN A 55 3.85 14.29 -2.60
C ASN A 55 2.70 14.62 -1.63
N SER A 56 2.69 15.78 -1.00
CA SER A 56 1.60 16.19 -0.10
C SER A 56 0.28 16.26 -0.85
N VAL A 57 0.27 16.81 -2.07
CA VAL A 57 -0.95 16.90 -2.89
C VAL A 57 -1.49 15.50 -3.20
N VAL A 58 -0.65 14.57 -3.67
CA VAL A 58 -1.13 13.21 -3.99
C VAL A 58 -1.58 12.44 -2.75
N GLN A 59 -0.97 12.70 -1.57
CA GLN A 59 -1.38 12.04 -0.32
C GLN A 59 -2.81 12.42 0.10
N TYR A 60 -3.27 13.64 -0.13
CA TYR A 60 -4.68 13.99 0.09
C TYR A 60 -5.62 13.14 -0.77
N PHE A 61 -5.27 12.96 -2.04
CA PHE A 61 -6.04 12.07 -2.93
C PHE A 61 -5.95 10.61 -2.51
N ALA A 62 -4.80 10.15 -2.05
CA ALA A 62 -4.61 8.79 -1.56
C ALA A 62 -5.48 8.50 -0.32
N ILE A 63 -5.56 9.44 0.62
CA ILE A 63 -6.44 9.33 1.80
C ILE A 63 -7.90 9.26 1.39
N LEU A 64 -8.33 10.14 0.46
CA LEU A 64 -9.70 10.12 -0.08
C LEU A 64 -10.00 8.82 -0.84
N ALA A 65 -9.05 8.32 -1.62
CA ALA A 65 -9.20 7.07 -2.36
C ALA A 65 -9.34 5.86 -1.43
N ALA A 66 -8.54 5.82 -0.36
CA ALA A 66 -8.59 4.74 0.64
C ALA A 66 -9.89 4.72 1.45
N LEU A 67 -10.51 5.88 1.68
CA LEU A 67 -11.83 6.05 2.33
C LEU A 67 -12.01 5.21 3.61
N GLY A 68 -10.94 4.95 4.38
CA GLY A 68 -11.00 4.11 5.59
C GLY A 68 -11.19 2.60 5.34
N THR A 69 -11.22 2.16 4.07
CA THR A 69 -11.45 0.74 3.69
C THR A 69 -10.47 -0.22 4.36
N ALA A 70 -9.22 0.20 4.55
CA ALA A 70 -8.19 -0.64 5.18
C ALA A 70 -8.52 -0.99 6.63
N SER A 71 -8.86 -0.01 7.46
CA SER A 71 -9.20 -0.21 8.87
C SER A 71 -10.50 -0.99 9.03
N TYR A 72 -11.50 -0.66 8.23
CA TYR A 72 -12.79 -1.36 8.21
C TYR A 72 -12.60 -2.81 7.74
N GLY A 73 -11.93 -3.02 6.62
CA GLY A 73 -11.69 -4.33 6.03
C GLY A 73 -10.92 -5.25 6.97
N GLN A 74 -9.88 -4.75 7.62
CA GLN A 74 -9.12 -5.53 8.60
C GLN A 74 -10.01 -6.03 9.74
N ARG A 75 -10.90 -5.19 10.27
CA ARG A 75 -11.84 -5.59 11.34
C ARG A 75 -12.83 -6.66 10.86
N GLU A 76 -13.41 -6.49 9.67
CA GLU A 76 -14.40 -7.43 9.14
C GLU A 76 -13.77 -8.78 8.79
N ILE A 77 -12.57 -8.80 8.21
CA ILE A 77 -11.84 -10.05 7.94
C ILE A 77 -11.46 -10.75 9.24
N ALA A 78 -11.03 -10.02 10.27
CA ALA A 78 -10.72 -10.61 11.58
C ALA A 78 -11.92 -11.31 12.23
N ARG A 79 -13.13 -10.74 12.07
CA ARG A 79 -14.38 -11.32 12.60
C ARG A 79 -14.79 -12.61 11.89
N HIS A 80 -14.48 -12.73 10.59
CA HIS A 80 -14.94 -13.84 9.74
C HIS A 80 -13.78 -14.66 9.17
N ARG A 81 -12.62 -14.64 9.86
CA ARG A 81 -11.38 -15.26 9.35
C ARG A 81 -11.47 -16.75 9.06
N ASP A 82 -12.30 -17.48 9.85
CA ASP A 82 -12.45 -18.92 9.74
C ASP A 82 -13.51 -19.34 8.71
N GLU A 83 -14.32 -18.39 8.22
CA GLU A 83 -15.42 -18.61 7.28
C GLU A 83 -15.02 -18.17 5.86
N ILE A 84 -14.37 -19.06 5.10
CA ILE A 84 -13.77 -18.73 3.79
C ILE A 84 -14.76 -18.07 2.82
N LYS A 85 -16.01 -18.49 2.79
CA LYS A 85 -17.03 -17.94 1.88
C LYS A 85 -17.38 -16.49 2.24
N ILE A 86 -17.64 -16.23 3.53
CA ILE A 86 -17.98 -14.89 4.02
C ILE A 86 -16.77 -13.97 3.86
N ARG A 87 -15.59 -14.44 4.29
CA ARG A 87 -14.32 -13.73 4.16
C ARG A 87 -14.01 -13.34 2.70
N SER A 88 -14.20 -14.28 1.76
CA SER A 88 -13.95 -14.03 0.34
C SER A 88 -14.91 -12.99 -0.23
N ARG A 89 -16.19 -13.06 0.14
CA ARG A 89 -17.19 -12.06 -0.28
C ARG A 89 -16.86 -10.69 0.28
N LEU A 90 -16.54 -10.58 1.56
CA LEU A 90 -16.14 -9.32 2.21
C LEU A 90 -14.90 -8.74 1.56
N PHE A 91 -13.88 -9.56 1.29
CA PHE A 91 -12.68 -9.13 0.59
C PHE A 91 -13.03 -8.46 -0.74
N TRP A 92 -13.78 -9.13 -1.60
CA TRP A 92 -14.12 -8.59 -2.92
C TRP A 92 -15.03 -7.37 -2.86
N GLU A 93 -15.99 -7.31 -1.93
CA GLU A 93 -16.87 -6.16 -1.77
C GLU A 93 -16.09 -4.91 -1.34
N ILE A 94 -15.19 -5.04 -0.37
CA ILE A 94 -14.37 -3.93 0.13
C ILE A 94 -13.33 -3.51 -0.90
N GLU A 95 -12.71 -4.47 -1.57
CA GLU A 95 -11.71 -4.18 -2.61
C GLU A 95 -12.32 -3.49 -3.82
N VAL A 96 -13.49 -3.93 -4.28
CA VAL A 96 -14.24 -3.24 -5.36
C VAL A 96 -14.63 -1.83 -4.95
N LEU A 97 -15.00 -1.61 -3.68
CA LEU A 97 -15.27 -0.27 -3.17
C LEU A 97 -14.01 0.61 -3.23
N CYS A 98 -12.87 0.11 -2.74
CA CYS A 98 -11.59 0.81 -2.78
C CYS A 98 -11.15 1.12 -4.22
N MET A 99 -11.29 0.17 -5.13
CA MET A 99 -11.01 0.39 -6.56
C MET A 99 -11.93 1.45 -7.18
N ALA A 100 -13.21 1.46 -6.83
CA ALA A 100 -14.17 2.44 -7.33
C ALA A 100 -13.86 3.86 -6.80
N THR A 101 -13.56 4.00 -5.52
CA THR A 101 -13.17 5.30 -4.91
C THR A 101 -11.85 5.79 -5.49
N THR A 102 -10.87 4.89 -5.68
CA THR A 102 -9.61 5.23 -6.34
C THR A 102 -9.84 5.68 -7.78
N ALA A 103 -10.69 5.00 -8.55
CA ALA A 103 -11.03 5.39 -9.91
C ALA A 103 -11.68 6.78 -9.96
N ALA A 104 -12.61 7.08 -9.04
CA ALA A 104 -13.20 8.43 -8.92
C ALA A 104 -12.13 9.49 -8.61
N CYS A 105 -11.22 9.21 -7.68
CA CYS A 105 -10.09 10.10 -7.37
C CYS A 105 -9.15 10.27 -8.56
N LEU A 106 -8.89 9.21 -9.34
CA LEU A 106 -8.06 9.28 -10.55
C LEU A 106 -8.68 10.19 -11.62
N ILE A 107 -10.00 10.18 -11.79
CA ILE A 107 -10.68 11.09 -12.72
C ILE A 107 -10.43 12.53 -12.33
N ILE A 108 -10.57 12.87 -11.04
CA ILE A 108 -10.29 14.23 -10.54
C ILE A 108 -8.79 14.54 -10.67
N TRP A 109 -7.93 13.56 -10.42
CA TRP A 109 -6.48 13.67 -10.54
C TRP A 109 -6.02 14.03 -11.96
N LEU A 110 -6.71 13.53 -13.00
CA LEU A 110 -6.42 13.92 -14.39
C LEU A 110 -6.64 15.42 -14.62
N PHE A 111 -7.64 16.04 -13.98
CA PHE A 111 -7.81 17.49 -14.03
C PHE A 111 -6.65 18.21 -13.32
N VAL A 112 -6.20 17.73 -12.15
CA VAL A 112 -5.02 18.29 -11.46
C VAL A 112 -3.79 18.25 -12.37
N ILE A 113 -3.52 17.12 -13.04
CA ILE A 113 -2.42 17.00 -14.01
C ILE A 113 -2.60 18.00 -15.17
N GLY A 114 -3.83 18.20 -15.64
CA GLY A 114 -4.13 19.12 -16.74
C GLY A 114 -3.83 20.58 -16.42
N PHE A 115 -4.10 21.01 -15.20
CA PHE A 115 -3.89 22.38 -14.72
C PHE A 115 -2.47 22.65 -14.18
N ALA A 116 -1.75 21.62 -13.75
CA ALA A 116 -0.44 21.71 -13.14
C ALA A 116 0.66 21.85 -14.20
N ARG A 117 0.90 23.05 -14.72
CA ARG A 117 1.88 23.27 -15.79
C ARG A 117 3.29 22.88 -15.38
N GLU A 118 3.78 23.42 -14.27
CA GLU A 118 5.16 23.26 -13.79
C GLU A 118 5.41 21.87 -13.18
N TYR A 119 4.46 21.36 -12.38
CA TYR A 119 4.59 20.08 -11.65
C TYR A 119 4.01 18.88 -12.40
N ARG A 120 3.58 19.08 -13.65
CA ARG A 120 2.93 18.04 -14.46
C ARG A 120 3.71 16.73 -14.55
N PRO A 121 5.03 16.71 -14.81
CA PRO A 121 5.80 15.47 -14.88
C PRO A 121 5.73 14.67 -13.58
N TYR A 122 5.81 15.36 -12.44
CA TYR A 122 5.75 14.73 -11.12
C TYR A 122 4.36 14.14 -10.86
N TYR A 123 3.29 14.87 -11.18
CA TYR A 123 1.93 14.37 -10.98
C TYR A 123 1.58 13.19 -11.88
N VAL A 124 2.11 13.15 -13.11
CA VAL A 124 1.97 11.97 -13.98
C VAL A 124 2.60 10.74 -13.32
N VAL A 125 3.79 10.88 -12.79
CA VAL A 125 4.49 9.79 -12.11
C VAL A 125 3.80 9.41 -10.81
N LEU A 126 3.36 10.38 -10.02
CA LEU A 126 2.65 10.17 -8.74
C LEU A 126 1.27 9.51 -8.93
N THR A 127 0.75 9.40 -10.15
CA THR A 127 -0.42 8.54 -10.44
C THR A 127 -0.20 7.10 -9.97
N MET A 128 1.05 6.62 -10.00
CA MET A 128 1.40 5.30 -9.46
C MET A 128 1.11 5.19 -7.96
N THR A 129 1.22 6.29 -7.21
CA THR A 129 0.89 6.32 -5.77
C THR A 129 -0.61 6.15 -5.55
N LEU A 130 -1.46 6.74 -6.38
CA LEU A 130 -2.91 6.51 -6.32
C LEU A 130 -3.28 5.10 -6.74
N LEU A 131 -2.65 4.58 -7.79
CA LEU A 131 -2.85 3.18 -8.17
C LEU A 131 -2.40 2.23 -7.07
N ALA A 132 -1.34 2.56 -6.33
CA ALA A 132 -0.88 1.76 -5.22
C ALA A 132 -1.95 1.60 -4.11
N VAL A 133 -2.84 2.59 -3.92
CA VAL A 133 -3.98 2.49 -2.98
C VAL A 133 -4.94 1.39 -3.42
N ALA A 134 -5.31 1.34 -4.71
CA ALA A 134 -6.22 0.33 -5.26
C ALA A 134 -5.66 -1.10 -5.20
N PHE A 135 -4.34 -1.26 -5.05
CA PHE A 135 -3.71 -2.57 -4.97
C PHE A 135 -3.23 -2.91 -3.55
N ASP A 136 -3.48 -2.05 -2.56
CA ASP A 136 -3.09 -2.32 -1.18
C ASP A 136 -4.09 -3.22 -0.46
N ILE A 137 -3.82 -4.51 -0.47
CA ILE A 137 -4.58 -5.54 0.24
C ILE A 137 -3.91 -5.97 1.56
N SER A 138 -2.99 -5.17 2.10
CA SER A 138 -2.31 -5.48 3.37
C SER A 138 -3.29 -5.61 4.55
N TRP A 139 -4.42 -4.90 4.50
CA TRP A 139 -5.50 -4.98 5.46
C TRP A 139 -6.11 -6.40 5.57
N PHE A 140 -6.20 -7.12 4.45
CA PHE A 140 -6.69 -8.49 4.42
C PHE A 140 -5.79 -9.43 5.22
N TYR A 141 -4.48 -9.36 5.00
CA TYR A 141 -3.50 -10.16 5.75
C TYR A 141 -3.40 -9.73 7.21
N GLY A 142 -3.62 -8.44 7.49
CA GLY A 142 -3.75 -7.93 8.86
C GLY A 142 -4.94 -8.54 9.59
N GLY A 143 -6.09 -8.66 8.94
CA GLY A 143 -7.28 -9.33 9.47
C GLY A 143 -7.09 -10.84 9.70
N LEU A 144 -6.25 -11.49 8.89
CA LEU A 144 -5.86 -12.89 9.07
C LEU A 144 -4.73 -13.08 10.09
N GLU A 145 -4.26 -12.02 10.74
CA GLU A 145 -3.10 -12.03 11.65
C GLU A 145 -1.80 -12.51 10.98
N GLN A 146 -1.70 -12.45 9.65
CA GLN A 146 -0.53 -12.84 8.87
C GLN A 146 0.48 -11.69 8.75
N TYR A 147 0.82 -11.05 9.87
CA TYR A 147 1.70 -9.87 9.92
C TYR A 147 3.11 -10.13 9.37
N SER A 148 3.60 -11.36 9.41
CA SER A 148 4.91 -11.73 8.87
C SER A 148 5.02 -11.45 7.37
N LEU A 149 3.95 -11.69 6.58
CA LEU A 149 3.90 -11.36 5.16
C LEU A 149 4.02 -9.85 4.92
N ILE A 150 3.24 -9.07 5.67
CA ILE A 150 3.24 -7.60 5.57
C ILE A 150 4.63 -7.05 5.92
N VAL A 151 5.21 -7.51 7.03
CA VAL A 151 6.53 -7.06 7.49
C VAL A 151 7.62 -7.45 6.49
N LEU A 152 7.61 -8.68 5.98
CA LEU A 152 8.59 -9.14 5.00
C LEU A 152 8.54 -8.30 3.72
N ARG A 153 7.33 -8.10 3.17
CA ARG A 153 7.13 -7.25 1.99
C ARG A 153 7.59 -5.81 2.24
N ASN A 154 7.14 -5.20 3.33
CA ASN A 154 7.50 -3.82 3.66
C ASN A 154 9.01 -3.64 3.82
N THR A 155 9.67 -4.61 4.46
CA THR A 155 11.13 -4.64 4.59
C THR A 155 11.81 -4.75 3.24
N ALA A 156 11.37 -5.67 2.39
CA ALA A 156 11.93 -5.84 1.04
C ALA A 156 11.76 -4.58 0.18
N VAL A 157 10.55 -4.00 0.15
CA VAL A 157 10.26 -2.74 -0.57
C VAL A 157 11.16 -1.61 -0.08
N LYS A 158 11.33 -1.48 1.24
CA LYS A 158 12.19 -0.46 1.84
C LYS A 158 13.66 -0.65 1.46
N LEU A 159 14.18 -1.86 1.54
CA LEU A 159 15.57 -2.16 1.18
C LEU A 159 15.83 -1.91 -0.30
N VAL A 160 14.90 -2.32 -1.17
CA VAL A 160 14.96 -2.04 -2.62
C VAL A 160 14.91 -0.52 -2.86
N GLY A 161 14.01 0.21 -2.20
CA GLY A 161 13.91 1.67 -2.32
C GLY A 161 15.20 2.38 -1.91
N ILE A 162 15.82 1.97 -0.79
CA ILE A 162 17.11 2.52 -0.32
C ILE A 162 18.22 2.20 -1.32
N ALA A 163 18.30 0.96 -1.83
CA ALA A 163 19.29 0.57 -2.81
C ALA A 163 19.15 1.37 -4.11
N MET A 164 17.92 1.50 -4.63
CA MET A 164 17.63 2.31 -5.81
C MET A 164 18.00 3.77 -5.62
N LEU A 165 17.70 4.34 -4.43
CA LEU A 165 18.08 5.71 -4.10
C LEU A 165 19.59 5.94 -4.27
N PHE A 166 20.42 5.13 -3.62
CA PHE A 166 21.88 5.30 -3.67
C PHE A 166 22.51 4.92 -5.01
N LEU A 167 21.88 4.05 -5.79
CA LEU A 167 22.40 3.64 -7.10
C LEU A 167 22.10 4.67 -8.19
N PHE A 168 20.91 5.26 -8.18
CA PHE A 168 20.39 6.01 -9.31
C PHE A 168 20.28 7.52 -9.06
N ILE A 169 20.13 7.97 -7.81
CA ILE A 169 19.93 9.39 -7.51
C ILE A 169 21.28 10.02 -7.11
N ARG A 170 21.90 10.75 -8.01
CA ARG A 170 23.24 11.32 -7.84
C ARG A 170 23.34 12.82 -8.10
N GLU A 171 22.40 13.36 -8.86
CA GLU A 171 22.39 14.74 -9.33
C GLU A 171 21.04 15.39 -9.05
N LYS A 172 20.96 16.72 -9.13
CA LYS A 172 19.71 17.47 -8.89
C LYS A 172 18.64 17.13 -9.93
N GLU A 173 19.06 16.85 -11.13
CA GLU A 173 18.26 16.49 -12.30
C GLU A 173 17.54 15.17 -12.11
N ASP A 174 18.00 14.32 -11.20
CA ASP A 174 17.41 13.02 -10.87
C ASP A 174 16.14 13.12 -10.01
N LEU A 175 15.63 14.33 -9.71
CA LEU A 175 14.44 14.52 -8.89
C LEU A 175 13.23 13.75 -9.44
N LEU A 176 12.97 13.83 -10.74
CA LEU A 176 11.84 13.11 -11.35
C LEU A 176 12.02 11.59 -11.23
N LEU A 177 13.26 11.11 -11.42
CA LEU A 177 13.60 9.70 -11.26
C LEU A 177 13.39 9.25 -9.80
N TYR A 178 13.79 10.07 -8.83
CA TYR A 178 13.56 9.79 -7.41
C TYR A 178 12.08 9.61 -7.07
N VAL A 179 11.24 10.55 -7.55
CA VAL A 179 9.78 10.47 -7.36
C VAL A 179 9.21 9.22 -8.04
N ALA A 180 9.69 8.91 -9.26
CA ALA A 180 9.26 7.73 -10.01
C ALA A 180 9.63 6.41 -9.30
N LEU A 181 10.87 6.28 -8.85
CA LEU A 181 11.35 5.08 -8.15
C LEU A 181 10.58 4.86 -6.85
N THR A 182 10.31 5.93 -6.10
CA THR A 182 9.55 5.85 -4.85
C THR A 182 8.11 5.38 -5.09
N ALA A 183 7.43 6.00 -6.07
CA ALA A 183 6.05 5.65 -6.41
C ALA A 183 5.94 4.23 -7.00
N ALA A 184 6.84 3.87 -7.92
CA ALA A 184 6.87 2.54 -8.53
C ALA A 184 7.17 1.43 -7.50
N THR A 185 8.13 1.65 -6.61
CA THR A 185 8.48 0.68 -5.57
C THR A 185 7.29 0.43 -4.63
N GLY A 186 6.55 1.48 -4.27
CA GLY A 186 5.32 1.37 -3.47
C GLY A 186 4.24 0.56 -4.20
N LEU A 187 3.97 0.88 -5.47
CA LEU A 187 2.98 0.17 -6.29
C LEU A 187 3.33 -1.31 -6.47
N LEU A 188 4.57 -1.60 -6.87
CA LEU A 188 5.04 -2.98 -7.06
C LEU A 188 5.00 -3.78 -5.75
N GLY A 189 5.32 -3.13 -4.63
CA GLY A 189 5.19 -3.72 -3.31
C GLY A 189 3.75 -4.13 -3.00
N ASN A 190 2.76 -3.29 -3.29
CA ASN A 190 1.35 -3.61 -3.08
C ASN A 190 0.86 -4.70 -4.02
N VAL A 191 1.18 -4.60 -5.31
CA VAL A 191 0.83 -5.62 -6.32
C VAL A 191 1.41 -7.00 -5.96
N SER A 192 2.62 -7.05 -5.39
CA SER A 192 3.25 -8.34 -5.00
C SER A 192 2.43 -9.14 -3.99
N MET A 193 1.62 -8.47 -3.16
CA MET A 193 0.77 -9.13 -2.16
C MET A 193 -0.36 -9.97 -2.79
N TRP A 194 -0.78 -9.63 -4.01
CA TRP A 194 -1.83 -10.36 -4.72
C TRP A 194 -1.43 -11.79 -5.08
N GLY A 195 -0.13 -12.04 -5.23
CA GLY A 195 0.40 -13.39 -5.49
C GLY A 195 0.11 -14.38 -4.35
N TYR A 196 -0.06 -13.89 -3.13
CA TYR A 196 -0.31 -14.72 -1.95
C TYR A 196 -1.80 -14.97 -1.68
N LEU A 197 -2.73 -14.38 -2.46
CA LEU A 197 -4.18 -14.58 -2.31
C LEU A 197 -4.65 -15.99 -2.65
N LYS A 198 -3.87 -16.73 -3.44
CA LYS A 198 -4.24 -18.07 -3.89
C LYS A 198 -4.51 -18.99 -2.69
N GLY A 199 -5.73 -19.54 -2.63
CA GLY A 199 -6.19 -20.37 -1.52
C GLY A 199 -6.67 -19.61 -0.28
N GLN A 200 -6.49 -18.28 -0.24
CA GLN A 200 -6.97 -17.44 0.87
C GLN A 200 -8.38 -16.91 0.62
N VAL A 201 -8.74 -16.68 -0.64
CA VAL A 201 -10.06 -16.23 -1.06
C VAL A 201 -10.57 -17.06 -2.23
N GLU A 202 -11.88 -17.24 -2.30
CA GLU A 202 -12.58 -17.85 -3.43
C GLU A 202 -12.81 -16.80 -4.52
N LYS A 203 -13.07 -17.25 -5.76
CA LYS A 203 -13.39 -16.36 -6.88
C LYS A 203 -14.67 -15.57 -6.61
N PRO A 204 -14.75 -14.30 -6.98
CA PRO A 204 -15.93 -13.49 -6.75
C PRO A 204 -17.12 -13.97 -7.60
N VAL A 205 -18.29 -14.01 -7.00
CA VAL A 205 -19.56 -14.13 -7.69
C VAL A 205 -20.12 -12.71 -7.88
N LEU A 206 -19.80 -12.07 -9.02
CA LEU A 206 -20.06 -10.64 -9.27
C LEU A 206 -21.51 -10.22 -8.98
N LYS A 207 -22.51 -11.11 -9.23
CA LYS A 207 -23.93 -10.83 -9.02
C LYS A 207 -24.32 -10.70 -7.53
N GLU A 208 -23.51 -11.23 -6.64
CA GLU A 208 -23.78 -11.24 -5.20
C GLU A 208 -23.07 -10.11 -4.45
N LEU A 209 -22.12 -9.44 -5.11
CA LEU A 209 -21.34 -8.38 -4.49
C LEU A 209 -22.18 -7.11 -4.29
N ARG A 210 -22.13 -6.56 -3.09
CA ARG A 210 -22.79 -5.31 -2.70
C ARG A 210 -21.80 -4.32 -2.07
N PRO A 211 -20.83 -3.80 -2.82
CA PRO A 211 -19.75 -2.96 -2.26
C PRO A 211 -20.28 -1.70 -1.58
N LEU A 212 -21.35 -1.09 -2.11
CA LEU A 212 -21.89 0.17 -1.55
C LEU A 212 -22.46 0.04 -0.13
N ARG A 213 -22.77 -1.17 0.33
CA ARG A 213 -23.26 -1.38 1.71
C ARG A 213 -22.20 -1.02 2.76
N HIS A 214 -20.92 -1.11 2.39
CA HIS A 214 -19.79 -0.82 3.27
C HIS A 214 -19.44 0.69 3.32
N LEU A 215 -19.96 1.50 2.38
CA LEU A 215 -19.59 2.90 2.24
C LEU A 215 -19.84 3.73 3.52
N LYS A 216 -20.96 3.49 4.20
CA LYS A 216 -21.27 4.22 5.45
C LYS A 216 -20.32 3.86 6.58
N GLU A 217 -19.90 2.60 6.65
CA GLU A 217 -19.09 2.06 7.74
C GLU A 217 -17.60 2.33 7.57
N THR A 218 -17.17 2.63 6.32
CA THR A 218 -15.79 3.06 6.05
C THR A 218 -15.56 4.54 6.40
N LEU A 219 -16.62 5.36 6.49
CA LEU A 219 -16.56 6.78 6.79
C LEU A 219 -16.61 7.10 8.30
N VAL A 220 -16.90 6.12 9.14
CA VAL A 220 -16.97 6.23 10.60
C VAL A 220 -15.75 5.62 11.25
#